data_4c153b1f3a0e565a8d66aa7f0a1a60d1
#
_entry.id   4c153b1f3a0e565a8d66aa7f0a1a60d1
#
_cell.length_a   1.000
_cell.length_b   1.000
_cell.length_c   1.000
_cell.angle_alpha   90.00
_cell.angle_beta   90.00
_cell.angle_gamma   90.00
#
_symmetry.space_group_name_H-M   'P 1'
#
loop_
_entity.id
_entity.type
_entity.pdbx_description
1 polymer ?
#
loop_
_entity_poly.entity_id
_entity_poly.type
_entity_poly.pdbx_seq_one_letter_code
_entity_poly.pdbx_strand_id
1 'polypeptide(L)'
;MFREAGCGDFEDILRLYRQLQPTDPVLEDGSDAATCEQILGSPGLHIFVLEFDGKIVATTYLNVVPNLTRAASPYAVIENVVVEESLRGRGVGKQIMADTLQAAWQAGCYKAMLMTGSRKPATHAFYRACGFLPDAKTAYLARPS
;
A
#
# COMPACT_ATOMS: atom_id res chain seq x y z
N MET A 1 16.22 -2.16 -0.93
CA MET A 1 15.82 -2.88 -2.16
C MET A 1 14.29 -3.04 -2.18
N PHE A 2 13.67 -2.53 -3.22
CA PHE A 2 12.23 -2.68 -3.46
C PHE A 2 11.95 -4.02 -4.14
N ARG A 3 10.98 -4.78 -3.62
CA ARG A 3 10.57 -6.07 -4.18
C ARG A 3 9.17 -6.44 -3.75
N GLU A 4 8.57 -7.42 -4.41
CA GLU A 4 7.36 -8.07 -3.89
C GLU A 4 7.67 -8.85 -2.61
N ALA A 5 6.69 -8.86 -1.72
CA ALA A 5 6.77 -9.63 -0.50
C ALA A 5 6.64 -11.12 -0.78
N GLY A 6 7.34 -11.93 -0.01
CA GLY A 6 7.16 -13.36 0.05
C GLY A 6 6.57 -13.78 1.40
N CYS A 7 6.25 -15.07 1.53
CA CYS A 7 5.66 -15.59 2.78
C CYS A 7 6.59 -15.41 4.01
N GLY A 8 7.90 -15.31 3.80
CA GLY A 8 8.86 -15.03 4.87
C GLY A 8 8.82 -13.60 5.41
N ASP A 9 8.11 -12.67 4.74
CA ASP A 9 8.02 -11.28 5.16
C ASP A 9 6.80 -10.99 6.06
N PHE A 10 5.94 -11.96 6.28
CA PHE A 10 4.65 -11.81 6.97
C PHE A 10 4.78 -11.11 8.34
N GLU A 11 5.71 -11.56 9.17
CA GLU A 11 5.90 -10.99 10.52
C GLU A 11 6.34 -9.53 10.47
N ASP A 12 7.23 -9.18 9.56
CA ASP A 12 7.67 -7.79 9.38
C ASP A 12 6.54 -6.90 8.85
N ILE A 13 5.73 -7.41 7.93
CA ILE A 13 4.56 -6.69 7.42
C ILE A 13 3.57 -6.45 8.56
N LEU A 14 3.25 -7.46 9.37
CA LEU A 14 2.38 -7.30 10.54
C LEU A 14 2.93 -6.28 11.53
N ARG A 15 4.22 -6.30 11.76
CA ARG A 15 4.88 -5.33 12.64
C ARG A 15 4.64 -3.90 12.15
N LEU A 16 4.79 -3.66 10.86
CA LEU A 16 4.52 -2.35 10.26
C LEU A 16 3.03 -1.99 10.33
N TYR A 17 2.13 -2.95 10.08
CA TYR A 17 0.69 -2.72 10.16
C TYR A 17 0.24 -2.37 11.59
N ARG A 18 0.88 -2.89 12.61
CA ARG A 18 0.63 -2.47 14.00
C ARG A 18 0.98 -1.01 14.26
N GLN A 19 1.97 -0.48 13.55
CA GLN A 19 2.29 0.95 13.59
C GLN A 19 1.23 1.78 12.85
N LEU A 20 0.66 1.26 11.77
CA LEU A 20 -0.38 1.92 11.01
C LEU A 20 -1.74 1.89 11.72
N GLN A 21 -2.10 0.75 12.29
CA GLN A 21 -3.38 0.49 12.95
C GLN A 21 -3.15 -0.16 14.33
N PRO A 22 -2.69 0.60 15.32
CA PRO A 22 -2.31 0.03 16.61
C PRO A 22 -3.48 -0.54 17.42
N THR A 23 -4.72 -0.19 17.08
CA THR A 23 -5.93 -0.67 17.75
C THR A 23 -6.54 -1.90 17.11
N ASP A 24 -6.01 -2.36 15.98
CA ASP A 24 -6.49 -3.61 15.37
C ASP A 24 -6.21 -4.80 16.28
N PRO A 25 -7.15 -5.76 16.38
CA PRO A 25 -6.95 -6.93 17.22
C PRO A 25 -5.82 -7.82 16.70
N VAL A 26 -5.10 -8.44 17.63
CA VAL A 26 -4.13 -9.49 17.29
C VAL A 26 -4.91 -10.78 17.06
N LEU A 27 -4.74 -11.38 15.87
CA LEU A 27 -5.42 -12.62 15.50
C LEU A 27 -4.56 -13.83 15.92
N GLU A 28 -5.21 -14.83 16.51
CA GLU A 28 -4.55 -16.05 17.00
C GLU A 28 -5.03 -17.30 16.26
N ASP A 29 -5.99 -17.16 15.34
CA ASP A 29 -6.61 -18.27 14.61
C ASP A 29 -5.94 -18.58 13.25
N GLY A 30 -4.88 -17.83 12.89
CA GLY A 30 -4.17 -18.02 11.62
C GLY A 30 -4.86 -17.41 10.41
N SER A 31 -5.98 -16.69 10.58
CA SER A 31 -6.73 -16.09 9.46
C SER A 31 -5.94 -15.00 8.74
N ASP A 32 -5.08 -14.26 9.44
CA ASP A 32 -4.21 -13.24 8.84
C ASP A 32 -3.13 -13.86 7.94
N ALA A 33 -2.49 -14.95 8.39
CA ALA A 33 -1.51 -15.66 7.57
C ALA A 33 -2.16 -16.26 6.33
N ALA A 34 -3.34 -16.86 6.46
CA ALA A 34 -4.09 -17.40 5.33
C ALA A 34 -4.49 -16.31 4.34
N THR A 35 -4.90 -15.14 4.82
CA THR A 35 -5.21 -13.98 3.98
C THR A 35 -3.97 -13.47 3.26
N CYS A 36 -2.83 -13.43 3.93
CA CYS A 36 -1.56 -13.05 3.32
C CYS A 36 -1.21 -13.99 2.15
N GLU A 37 -1.32 -15.30 2.35
CA GLU A 37 -1.10 -16.30 1.29
C GLU A 37 -2.05 -16.09 0.12
N GLN A 38 -3.32 -15.80 0.38
CA GLN A 38 -4.31 -15.52 -0.65
C GLN A 38 -3.90 -14.29 -1.49
N ILE A 39 -3.45 -13.22 -0.84
CA ILE A 39 -3.00 -12.01 -1.53
C ILE A 39 -1.78 -12.32 -2.40
N LEU A 40 -0.77 -12.99 -1.83
CA LEU A 40 0.46 -13.30 -2.54
C LEU A 40 0.24 -14.24 -3.74
N GLY A 41 -0.79 -15.09 -3.69
CA GLY A 41 -1.16 -15.99 -4.78
C GLY A 41 -2.14 -15.41 -5.79
N SER A 42 -2.62 -14.18 -5.61
CA SER A 42 -3.66 -13.58 -6.45
C SER A 42 -3.05 -12.66 -7.51
N PRO A 43 -3.28 -12.91 -8.81
CA PRO A 43 -2.86 -11.98 -9.86
C PRO A 43 -3.47 -10.60 -9.63
N GLY A 44 -2.67 -9.55 -9.79
CA GLY A 44 -3.14 -8.18 -9.62
C GLY A 44 -3.12 -7.66 -8.19
N LEU A 45 -2.87 -8.51 -7.19
CA LEU A 45 -2.68 -8.10 -5.80
C LEU A 45 -1.20 -8.19 -5.44
N HIS A 46 -0.59 -7.09 -5.04
CA HIS A 46 0.83 -7.01 -4.79
C HIS A 46 1.12 -6.33 -3.46
N ILE A 47 1.72 -7.04 -2.52
CA ILE A 47 2.33 -6.39 -1.36
C ILE A 47 3.79 -6.14 -1.71
N PHE A 48 4.19 -4.88 -1.73
CA PHE A 48 5.58 -4.50 -1.94
C PHE A 48 6.24 -4.15 -0.61
N VAL A 49 7.51 -4.44 -0.52
CA VAL A 49 8.34 -4.11 0.64
C VAL A 49 9.60 -3.38 0.19
N LEU A 50 10.09 -2.51 1.05
CA LEU A 50 11.39 -1.88 0.91
C LEU A 50 12.29 -2.42 2.02
N GLU A 51 13.41 -2.98 1.62
CA GLU A 51 14.35 -3.65 2.52
C GLU A 51 15.68 -2.91 2.56
N PHE A 52 16.17 -2.62 3.76
CA PHE A 52 17.50 -2.08 4.04
C PHE A 52 18.19 -2.96 5.08
N ASP A 53 19.42 -3.38 4.78
CA ASP A 53 20.26 -4.19 5.68
C ASP A 53 19.51 -5.40 6.23
N GLY A 54 18.76 -6.09 5.37
CA GLY A 54 18.01 -7.30 5.73
C GLY A 54 16.74 -7.04 6.54
N LYS A 55 16.35 -5.78 6.73
CA LYS A 55 15.15 -5.40 7.49
C LYS A 55 14.13 -4.72 6.58
N ILE A 56 12.89 -5.14 6.69
CA ILE A 56 11.77 -4.49 6.00
C ILE A 56 11.43 -3.19 6.74
N VAL A 57 11.50 -2.08 6.02
CA VAL A 57 11.33 -0.73 6.59
C VAL A 57 10.10 0.01 6.06
N ALA A 58 9.49 -0.48 4.99
CA ALA A 58 8.26 0.09 4.46
C ALA A 58 7.49 -0.95 3.67
N THR A 59 6.19 -0.76 3.54
CA THR A 59 5.34 -1.61 2.73
C THR A 59 4.20 -0.81 2.09
N THR A 60 3.74 -1.28 0.93
CA THR A 60 2.55 -0.79 0.24
C THR A 60 1.75 -1.99 -0.25
N TYR A 61 0.43 -1.81 -0.40
CA TYR A 61 -0.44 -2.82 -0.98
C TYR A 61 -1.04 -2.25 -2.27
N LEU A 62 -0.60 -2.77 -3.41
CA LEU A 62 -1.06 -2.36 -4.74
C LEU A 62 -2.12 -3.34 -5.24
N ASN A 63 -3.28 -2.81 -5.58
CA ASN A 63 -4.37 -3.56 -6.20
C ASN A 63 -4.51 -3.09 -7.63
N VAL A 64 -4.24 -3.99 -8.59
CA VAL A 64 -4.45 -3.75 -10.02
C VAL A 64 -5.82 -4.33 -10.38
N VAL A 65 -6.76 -3.45 -10.69
CA VAL A 65 -8.17 -3.83 -10.90
C VAL A 65 -8.47 -3.84 -12.39
N PRO A 66 -8.84 -5.01 -12.97
CA PRO A 66 -9.32 -5.08 -14.35
C PRO A 66 -10.52 -4.16 -14.55
N ASN A 67 -10.62 -3.52 -15.70
CA ASN A 67 -11.62 -2.52 -15.96
C ASN A 67 -12.01 -2.49 -17.44
N LEU A 68 -13.30 -2.34 -17.75
CA LEU A 68 -13.81 -2.35 -19.12
C LEU A 68 -13.73 -0.99 -19.79
N THR A 69 -13.86 0.10 -19.04
CA THR A 69 -13.76 1.45 -19.60
C THR A 69 -12.32 1.82 -19.89
N ARG A 70 -12.10 2.96 -20.53
CA ARG A 70 -10.74 3.44 -20.87
C ARG A 70 -9.97 2.44 -21.72
N ALA A 71 -10.62 1.90 -22.76
CA ALA A 71 -10.05 0.90 -23.66
C ALA A 71 -9.58 -0.37 -22.95
N ALA A 72 -10.38 -0.84 -21.99
CA ALA A 72 -10.09 -2.00 -21.16
C ALA A 72 -8.77 -1.88 -20.37
N SER A 73 -8.42 -0.66 -19.99
CA SER A 73 -7.22 -0.42 -19.17
C SER A 73 -7.53 -0.62 -17.69
N PRO A 74 -6.69 -1.34 -16.95
CA PRO A 74 -6.84 -1.49 -15.51
C PRO A 74 -6.59 -0.17 -14.77
N TYR A 75 -7.00 -0.10 -13.51
CA TYR A 75 -6.62 0.98 -12.61
C TYR A 75 -6.05 0.41 -11.33
N ALA A 76 -5.33 1.25 -10.59
CA ALA A 76 -4.69 0.85 -9.35
C ALA A 76 -5.36 1.51 -8.14
N VAL A 77 -5.43 0.73 -7.04
CA VAL A 77 -5.76 1.24 -5.71
C VAL A 77 -4.62 0.87 -4.78
N ILE A 78 -4.08 1.85 -4.07
CA ILE A 78 -2.97 1.65 -3.14
C ILE A 78 -3.50 1.76 -1.71
N GLU A 79 -3.23 0.75 -0.90
CA GLU A 79 -3.68 0.65 0.49
C GLU A 79 -2.50 0.36 1.42
N ASN A 80 -2.71 0.54 2.72
CA ASN A 80 -1.80 0.12 3.78
C ASN A 80 -0.37 0.62 3.56
N VAL A 81 -0.21 1.89 3.23
CA VAL A 81 1.10 2.54 3.08
C VAL A 81 1.66 2.83 4.46
N VAL A 82 2.78 2.22 4.80
CA VAL A 82 3.43 2.44 6.10
C VAL A 82 4.94 2.41 5.98
N VAL A 83 5.60 3.32 6.67
CA VAL A 83 7.04 3.41 6.82
C VAL A 83 7.37 3.19 8.29
N GLU A 84 8.43 2.42 8.57
CA GLU A 84 8.98 2.25 9.91
C GLU A 84 9.06 3.59 10.63
N GLU A 85 8.47 3.67 11.81
CA GLU A 85 8.31 4.92 12.55
C GLU A 85 9.65 5.66 12.75
N SER A 86 10.71 4.92 13.08
CA SER A 86 12.04 5.49 13.30
C SER A 86 12.70 6.05 12.03
N LEU A 87 12.18 5.75 10.86
CA LEU A 87 12.74 6.17 9.57
C LEU A 87 11.86 7.18 8.82
N ARG A 88 10.79 7.66 9.43
CA ARG A 88 9.92 8.67 8.81
C ARG A 88 10.67 10.00 8.65
N GLY A 89 10.31 10.75 7.60
CA GLY A 89 10.95 12.01 7.28
C GLY A 89 12.32 11.90 6.61
N ARG A 90 12.71 10.70 6.17
CA ARG A 90 14.02 10.45 5.52
C ARG A 90 13.90 10.06 4.04
N GLY A 91 12.75 10.26 3.43
CA GLY A 91 12.53 9.96 2.02
C GLY A 91 12.18 8.51 1.71
N VAL A 92 12.11 7.62 2.70
CA VAL A 92 11.77 6.20 2.53
C VAL A 92 10.37 6.04 1.94
N GLY A 93 9.40 6.80 2.45
CA GLY A 93 8.02 6.77 1.95
C GLY A 93 7.91 7.22 0.50
N LYS A 94 8.62 8.28 0.13
CA LYS A 94 8.66 8.75 -1.27
C LYS A 94 9.25 7.70 -2.19
N GLN A 95 10.29 7.02 -1.75
CA GLN A 95 10.92 5.99 -2.55
C GLN A 95 9.98 4.81 -2.80
N ILE A 96 9.39 4.22 -1.74
CA ILE A 96 8.50 3.08 -1.94
C ILE A 96 7.26 3.45 -2.74
N MET A 97 6.75 4.67 -2.57
CA MET A 97 5.58 5.13 -3.33
C MET A 97 5.92 5.31 -4.81
N ALA A 98 7.09 5.88 -5.13
CA ALA A 98 7.53 6.03 -6.51
C ALA A 98 7.68 4.65 -7.20
N ASP A 99 8.28 3.69 -6.51
CA ASP A 99 8.45 2.34 -7.03
C ASP A 99 7.11 1.61 -7.18
N THR A 100 6.18 1.80 -6.24
CA THR A 100 4.83 1.24 -6.32
C THR A 100 4.04 1.82 -7.50
N LEU A 101 4.12 3.13 -7.72
CA LEU A 101 3.48 3.78 -8.88
C LEU A 101 4.10 3.28 -10.19
N GLN A 102 5.42 3.10 -10.23
CA GLN A 102 6.08 2.54 -11.39
C GLN A 102 5.56 1.14 -11.71
N ALA A 103 5.36 0.29 -10.69
CA ALA A 103 4.77 -1.03 -10.87
C ALA A 103 3.34 -0.95 -11.43
N ALA A 104 2.53 0.00 -10.95
CA ALA A 104 1.18 0.24 -11.47
C ALA A 104 1.21 0.63 -12.96
N TRP A 105 2.12 1.53 -13.35
CA TRP A 105 2.27 1.96 -14.75
C TRP A 105 2.75 0.82 -15.64
N GLN A 106 3.67 0.01 -15.17
CA GLN A 106 4.13 -1.19 -15.90
C GLN A 106 3.02 -2.23 -16.06
N ALA A 107 2.07 -2.30 -15.14
CA ALA A 107 0.89 -3.15 -15.26
C ALA A 107 -0.18 -2.58 -16.21
N GLY A 108 0.04 -1.41 -16.79
CA GLY A 108 -0.88 -0.78 -17.74
C GLY A 108 -1.99 0.06 -17.10
N CYS A 109 -1.91 0.34 -15.80
CA CYS A 109 -2.92 1.15 -15.12
C CYS A 109 -2.97 2.56 -15.70
N TYR A 110 -4.19 3.07 -15.94
CA TYR A 110 -4.36 4.44 -16.45
C TYR A 110 -4.44 5.47 -15.33
N LYS A 111 -4.62 5.04 -14.09
CA LYS A 111 -4.60 5.88 -12.89
C LYS A 111 -4.29 5.03 -11.67
N ALA A 112 -3.84 5.69 -10.61
CA ALA A 112 -3.71 5.11 -9.29
C ALA A 112 -4.43 6.01 -8.28
N MET A 113 -5.16 5.39 -7.35
CA MET A 113 -5.94 6.06 -6.33
C MET A 113 -5.55 5.57 -4.95
N LEU A 114 -5.68 6.43 -3.96
CA LEU A 114 -5.63 6.06 -2.56
C LEU A 114 -6.57 6.95 -1.75
N MET A 115 -6.94 6.47 -0.57
CA MET A 115 -7.72 7.24 0.39
C MET A 115 -6.98 7.24 1.72
N THR A 116 -7.13 8.32 2.47
CA THR A 116 -6.62 8.42 3.84
C THR A 116 -7.64 9.08 4.73
N GLY A 117 -7.81 8.53 5.93
CA GLY A 117 -8.61 9.18 6.98
C GLY A 117 -7.81 10.16 7.82
N SER A 118 -6.51 10.30 7.58
CA SER A 118 -5.66 11.21 8.34
C SER A 118 -6.04 12.67 8.07
N ARG A 119 -6.09 13.47 9.14
CA ARG A 119 -6.26 14.93 9.06
C ARG A 119 -4.96 15.68 9.28
N LYS A 120 -3.84 14.98 9.43
CA LYS A 120 -2.54 15.59 9.67
C LYS A 120 -2.04 16.28 8.40
N PRO A 121 -1.66 17.57 8.45
CA PRO A 121 -1.10 18.24 7.27
C PRO A 121 0.11 17.56 6.66
N ALA A 122 0.95 16.91 7.49
CA ALA A 122 2.12 16.18 7.04
C ALA A 122 1.76 15.00 6.14
N THR A 123 0.67 14.28 6.42
CA THR A 123 0.19 13.17 5.59
C THR A 123 -0.22 13.66 4.20
N HIS A 124 -0.99 14.74 4.15
CA HIS A 124 -1.44 15.31 2.88
C HIS A 124 -0.29 15.91 2.08
N ALA A 125 0.66 16.57 2.74
CA ALA A 125 1.87 17.08 2.10
C ALA A 125 2.71 15.94 1.50
N PHE A 126 2.78 14.80 2.20
CA PHE A 126 3.47 13.61 1.71
C PHE A 126 2.85 13.08 0.41
N TYR A 127 1.54 12.90 0.37
CA TYR A 127 0.89 12.38 -0.85
C TYR A 127 0.98 13.36 -2.03
N ARG A 128 0.87 14.67 -1.78
CA ARG A 128 1.13 15.68 -2.84
C ARG A 128 2.55 15.58 -3.36
N ALA A 129 3.52 15.43 -2.47
CA ALA A 129 4.93 15.27 -2.85
C ALA A 129 5.18 14.00 -3.65
N CYS A 130 4.34 12.97 -3.49
CA CYS A 130 4.37 11.73 -4.28
C CYS A 130 3.65 11.87 -5.64
N GLY A 131 3.06 13.02 -5.95
CA GLY A 131 2.39 13.29 -7.22
C GLY A 131 0.88 13.07 -7.22
N PHE A 132 0.26 12.80 -6.06
CA PHE A 132 -1.18 12.64 -5.97
C PHE A 132 -1.90 13.99 -5.92
N LEU A 133 -3.03 14.08 -6.61
CA LEU A 133 -3.88 15.27 -6.67
C LEU A 133 -5.06 15.08 -5.70
N PRO A 134 -5.18 15.91 -4.65
CA PRO A 134 -6.20 15.70 -3.62
C PRO A 134 -7.63 15.98 -4.08
N ASP A 135 -7.80 16.86 -5.07
CA ASP A 135 -9.10 17.35 -5.51
C ASP A 135 -9.54 16.84 -6.88
N ALA A 136 -8.83 15.86 -7.45
CA ALA A 136 -9.13 15.33 -8.78
C ALA A 136 -10.43 14.52 -8.81
N LYS A 137 -10.79 13.88 -7.69
CA LYS A 137 -12.01 13.08 -7.51
C LYS A 137 -12.54 13.26 -6.10
N THR A 138 -13.83 13.03 -5.89
CA THR A 138 -14.44 12.97 -4.56
C THR A 138 -14.65 11.51 -4.18
N ALA A 139 -14.19 11.13 -3.00
CA ALA A 139 -14.41 9.79 -2.46
C ALA A 139 -15.66 9.76 -1.58
N TYR A 140 -16.45 8.71 -1.70
CA TYR A 140 -17.59 8.43 -0.82
C TYR A 140 -17.34 7.10 -0.14
N LEU A 141 -17.58 7.04 1.17
CA LEU A 141 -17.36 5.86 1.99
C LEU A 141 -18.68 5.40 2.58
N ALA A 142 -19.04 4.13 2.38
CA ALA A 142 -20.16 3.48 3.05
C ALA A 142 -19.62 2.39 3.99
N ARG A 143 -20.30 2.20 5.11
CA ARG A 143 -19.98 1.15 6.07
C ARG A 143 -21.21 0.28 6.29
N PRO A 144 -21.04 -1.01 6.65
CA PRO A 144 -22.17 -1.84 7.04
C PRO A 144 -22.85 -1.27 8.29
N SER A 145 -24.14 -1.40 8.36
CA SER A 145 -24.95 -0.97 9.50
C SER A 145 -24.88 -1.95 10.68
#